data_a60984f175397884146cd02e0954aa43
#
_entry.id   a60984f175397884146cd02e0954aa43
#
_cell.length_a   1.000
_cell.length_b   1.000
_cell.length_c   1.000
_cell.angle_alpha   90.00
_cell.angle_beta   90.00
_cell.angle_gamma   90.00
#
_symmetry.space_group_name_H-M   'P 1'
#
loop_
_entity.id
_entity.type
_entity.pdbx_description
1 polymer ?
#
loop_
_entity_poly.entity_id
_entity_poly.type
_entity_poly.pdbx_seq_one_letter_code
_entity_poly.pdbx_strand_id
1 'polypeptide(L)'
;MQHDKTGNPEGDTGPPKPVQAFDYASAIERLRGQKVYEEHGRSVLVLAHEPSPRLVLTAIAAGRRTGERRVAGASTVQVLDGEVRFMAGEERHVLSAGGTLVLRGNVSYDAEAMSDAAFLHTLVQPVEQGQGFPQPVHPTEPAEGRADLDLPGIDRASE
;
A
#
# COMPACT_ATOMS: atom_id res chain seq x y z
N MET A 1 -2.21 3.53 -35.15
CA MET A 1 -2.75 3.03 -33.87
C MET A 1 -1.62 3.04 -32.86
N GLN A 2 -1.70 3.93 -31.92
CA GLN A 2 -0.73 3.95 -30.84
C GLN A 2 -1.22 2.96 -29.79
N HIS A 3 -0.46 1.88 -29.64
CA HIS A 3 -0.64 1.03 -28.47
C HIS A 3 0.01 1.76 -27.30
N ASP A 4 -0.81 2.21 -26.41
CA ASP A 4 -0.37 2.61 -25.10
C ASP A 4 0.31 1.41 -24.48
N LYS A 5 1.62 1.41 -24.48
CA LYS A 5 2.40 0.45 -23.71
C LYS A 5 2.30 0.86 -22.24
N THR A 6 1.16 0.58 -21.66
CA THR A 6 1.01 0.68 -20.23
C THR A 6 1.94 -0.35 -19.58
N GLY A 7 2.98 0.17 -18.96
CA GLY A 7 3.79 -0.58 -18.02
C GLY A 7 4.53 -1.78 -18.57
N ASN A 8 5.80 -1.59 -18.90
CA ASN A 8 6.71 -2.69 -19.17
C ASN A 8 6.92 -3.51 -17.88
N PRO A 9 6.52 -4.80 -17.86
CA PRO A 9 6.72 -5.65 -16.69
C PRO A 9 8.15 -6.17 -16.55
N GLU A 10 8.95 -5.96 -17.54
CA GLU A 10 10.36 -6.30 -17.48
C GLU A 10 11.10 -5.07 -17.00
N GLY A 11 11.63 -5.15 -15.81
CA GLY A 11 12.31 -4.10 -15.10
C GLY A 11 12.92 -3.01 -16.00
N ASP A 12 12.20 -1.91 -16.08
CA ASP A 12 12.71 -0.70 -16.72
C ASP A 12 13.95 -0.26 -15.92
N THR A 13 15.11 -0.54 -16.45
CA THR A 13 16.39 -0.16 -15.85
C THR A 13 16.73 1.31 -16.08
N GLY A 14 15.81 2.04 -16.72
CA GLY A 14 15.97 3.47 -16.95
C GLY A 14 15.74 4.29 -15.69
N PRO A 15 16.01 5.61 -15.74
CA PRO A 15 15.70 6.48 -14.62
C PRO A 15 14.19 6.47 -14.34
N PRO A 16 13.78 6.60 -13.07
CA PRO A 16 12.37 6.56 -12.72
C PRO A 16 11.61 7.67 -13.44
N LYS A 17 10.51 7.29 -14.06
CA LYS A 17 9.62 8.24 -14.73
C LYS A 17 8.87 9.06 -13.71
N PRO A 18 8.66 10.36 -13.95
CA PRO A 18 7.91 11.19 -13.01
C PRO A 18 6.48 10.71 -12.75
N VAL A 19 5.87 10.06 -13.74
CA VAL A 19 4.52 9.52 -13.66
C VAL A 19 4.51 8.12 -14.25
N GLN A 20 3.97 7.18 -13.50
CA GLN A 20 3.78 5.80 -13.95
C GLN A 20 2.34 5.38 -13.65
N ALA A 21 1.72 4.68 -14.58
CA ALA A 21 0.39 4.13 -14.42
C ALA A 21 0.45 2.60 -14.59
N PHE A 22 -0.29 1.89 -13.77
CA PHE A 22 -0.33 0.43 -13.79
C PHE A 22 -1.75 -0.08 -13.90
N ASP A 23 -1.95 -1.06 -14.77
CA ASP A 23 -3.19 -1.82 -14.86
C ASP A 23 -3.03 -3.12 -14.07
N TYR A 24 -3.59 -3.15 -12.87
CA TYR A 24 -3.45 -4.32 -11.99
C TYR A 24 -4.18 -5.53 -12.53
N ALA A 25 -5.33 -5.36 -13.19
CA ALA A 25 -6.08 -6.49 -13.72
C ALA A 25 -5.25 -7.27 -14.74
N SER A 26 -4.68 -6.58 -15.71
CA SER A 26 -3.80 -7.20 -16.71
C SER A 26 -2.55 -7.79 -16.09
N ALA A 27 -1.96 -7.12 -15.11
CA ALA A 27 -0.78 -7.60 -14.43
C ALA A 27 -1.05 -8.89 -13.65
N ILE A 28 -2.20 -8.98 -12.98
CA ILE A 28 -2.62 -10.18 -12.25
C ILE A 28 -2.80 -11.36 -13.20
N GLU A 29 -3.49 -11.15 -14.32
CA GLU A 29 -3.67 -12.22 -15.32
C GLU A 29 -2.34 -12.74 -15.82
N ARG A 30 -1.39 -11.86 -16.11
CA ARG A 30 -0.06 -12.28 -16.55
C ARG A 30 0.70 -13.04 -15.47
N LEU A 31 0.61 -12.61 -14.21
CA LEU A 31 1.24 -13.32 -13.11
C LEU A 31 0.69 -14.75 -12.97
N ARG A 32 -0.62 -14.89 -13.11
CA ARG A 32 -1.29 -16.21 -13.04
C ARG A 32 -0.95 -17.10 -14.21
N GLY A 33 -0.63 -16.54 -15.37
CA GLY A 33 -0.21 -17.28 -16.55
C GLY A 33 1.27 -17.67 -16.56
N GLN A 34 2.03 -17.29 -15.54
CA GLN A 34 3.45 -17.66 -15.48
C GLN A 34 3.64 -19.08 -14.97
N LYS A 35 4.65 -19.77 -15.52
CA LYS A 35 5.00 -21.11 -15.10
C LYS A 35 5.29 -21.20 -13.60
N VAL A 36 5.93 -20.17 -13.03
CA VAL A 36 6.23 -20.14 -11.59
C VAL A 36 4.95 -20.13 -10.75
N TYR A 37 3.87 -19.52 -11.24
CA TYR A 37 2.58 -19.57 -10.55
C TYR A 37 1.96 -20.94 -10.62
N GLU A 38 2.03 -21.61 -11.77
CA GLU A 38 1.51 -22.97 -11.93
C GLU A 38 2.24 -23.96 -11.02
N GLU A 39 3.55 -23.84 -10.94
CA GLU A 39 4.38 -24.77 -10.16
C GLU A 39 4.33 -24.50 -8.66
N HIS A 40 4.33 -23.25 -8.25
CA HIS A 40 4.49 -22.86 -6.85
C HIS A 40 3.25 -22.20 -6.24
N GLY A 41 2.23 -21.91 -7.04
CA GLY A 41 1.01 -21.25 -6.57
C GLY A 41 1.23 -19.78 -6.18
N ARG A 42 2.33 -19.18 -6.62
CA ARG A 42 2.63 -17.78 -6.32
C ARG A 42 3.55 -17.17 -7.36
N SER A 43 3.24 -15.95 -7.75
CA SER A 43 4.09 -15.15 -8.62
C SER A 43 4.12 -13.71 -8.14
N VAL A 44 5.24 -13.04 -8.33
CA VAL A 44 5.48 -11.69 -7.81
C VAL A 44 6.03 -10.80 -8.91
N LEU A 45 5.55 -9.58 -8.95
CA LEU A 45 6.01 -8.56 -9.88
C LEU A 45 6.32 -7.26 -9.14
N VAL A 46 7.52 -6.75 -9.30
CA VAL A 46 7.88 -5.43 -8.80
C VAL A 46 7.53 -4.41 -9.85
N LEU A 47 6.54 -3.57 -9.57
CA LEU A 47 6.01 -2.58 -10.50
C LEU A 47 6.81 -1.27 -10.48
N ALA A 48 7.23 -0.85 -9.29
CA ALA A 48 8.03 0.35 -9.11
C ALA A 48 9.15 0.07 -8.13
N HIS A 49 10.31 0.58 -8.45
CA HIS A 49 11.53 0.47 -7.66
C HIS A 49 11.90 1.80 -7.02
N GLU A 50 13.06 1.86 -6.44
CA GLU A 50 13.63 3.10 -5.93
C GLU A 50 13.71 4.21 -7.01
N PRO A 51 13.59 5.47 -6.59
CA PRO A 51 13.33 5.87 -5.21
C PRO A 51 11.89 5.55 -4.80
N SER A 52 11.62 5.55 -3.51
CA SER A 52 10.29 5.26 -2.94
C SER A 52 9.12 5.97 -3.67
N PRO A 53 7.92 5.33 -3.77
CA PRO A 53 7.55 4.06 -3.16
C PRO A 53 7.90 2.84 -4.00
N ARG A 54 8.12 1.71 -3.33
CA ARG A 54 8.26 0.42 -4.00
C ARG A 54 6.91 -0.28 -4.02
N LEU A 55 6.47 -0.70 -5.21
CA LEU A 55 5.21 -1.41 -5.42
C LEU A 55 5.49 -2.86 -5.79
N VAL A 56 4.94 -3.78 -5.03
CA VAL A 56 5.10 -5.23 -5.26
C VAL A 56 3.73 -5.86 -5.39
N LEU A 57 3.42 -6.39 -6.56
CA LEU A 57 2.18 -7.11 -6.82
C LEU A 57 2.43 -8.60 -6.66
N THR A 58 1.59 -9.27 -5.88
CA THR A 58 1.65 -10.72 -5.65
C THR A 58 0.34 -11.36 -6.09
N ALA A 59 0.42 -12.37 -6.94
CA ALA A 59 -0.67 -13.29 -7.20
C ALA A 59 -0.40 -14.60 -6.45
N ILE A 60 -1.42 -15.14 -5.80
CA ILE A 60 -1.28 -16.29 -4.92
C ILE A 60 -2.51 -17.20 -5.03
N ALA A 61 -2.28 -18.49 -5.21
CA ALA A 61 -3.33 -19.48 -5.33
C ALA A 61 -3.95 -19.84 -3.98
N ALA A 62 -5.20 -20.24 -3.98
CA ALA A 62 -5.92 -20.67 -2.79
C ALA A 62 -5.11 -21.68 -1.96
N GLY A 63 -5.08 -21.47 -0.66
CA GLY A 63 -4.38 -22.35 0.28
C GLY A 63 -2.87 -22.13 0.38
N ARG A 64 -2.30 -21.27 -0.45
CA ARG A 64 -0.87 -20.97 -0.40
C ARG A 64 -0.57 -19.85 0.57
N ARG A 65 0.65 -19.84 1.10
CA ARG A 65 1.15 -18.83 2.04
C ARG A 65 2.39 -18.17 1.48
N THR A 66 2.59 -16.93 1.85
CA THR A 66 3.80 -16.19 1.46
C THR A 66 5.02 -16.56 2.30
N GLY A 67 4.79 -17.09 3.49
CA GLY A 67 5.79 -17.19 4.53
C GLY A 67 5.98 -15.85 5.25
N GLU A 68 6.58 -15.90 6.41
CA GLU A 68 6.79 -14.72 7.23
C GLU A 68 7.69 -13.71 6.52
N ARG A 69 7.26 -12.47 6.50
CA ARG A 69 8.00 -11.35 5.93
C ARG A 69 8.10 -10.22 6.95
N ARG A 70 9.29 -9.74 7.14
CA ARG A 70 9.54 -8.59 7.99
C ARG A 70 9.64 -7.33 7.15
N VAL A 71 8.91 -6.31 7.54
CA VAL A 71 8.91 -5.02 6.86
C VAL A 71 9.53 -3.98 7.79
N ALA A 72 10.55 -3.32 7.28
CA ALA A 72 11.14 -2.17 7.96
C ALA A 72 10.39 -0.91 7.51
N GLY A 73 9.94 -0.11 8.46
CA GLY A 73 9.24 1.13 8.16
C GLY A 73 7.74 0.98 7.95
N ALA A 74 7.16 1.92 7.26
CA ALA A 74 5.72 1.94 6.99
C ALA A 74 5.40 1.28 5.66
N SER A 75 4.34 0.49 5.63
CA SER A 75 3.86 -0.13 4.39
C SER A 75 2.36 -0.36 4.43
N THR A 76 1.77 -0.56 3.26
CA THR A 76 0.38 -0.96 3.14
C THR A 76 0.28 -2.21 2.28
N VAL A 77 -0.67 -3.07 2.62
CA VAL A 77 -1.02 -4.22 1.81
C VAL A 77 -2.49 -4.11 1.47
N GLN A 78 -2.80 -4.05 0.19
CA GLN A 78 -4.18 -3.95 -0.31
C GLN A 78 -4.54 -5.18 -1.12
N VAL A 79 -5.65 -5.83 -0.78
CA VAL A 79 -6.19 -6.93 -1.57
C VAL A 79 -6.89 -6.36 -2.79
N LEU A 80 -6.50 -6.83 -3.97
CA LEU A 80 -7.06 -6.41 -5.25
C LEU A 80 -8.05 -7.41 -5.82
N ASP A 81 -7.87 -8.68 -5.51
CA ASP A 81 -8.72 -9.77 -5.97
C ASP A 81 -8.70 -10.91 -4.96
N GLY A 82 -9.85 -11.56 -4.78
CA GLY A 82 -9.98 -12.68 -3.87
C GLY A 82 -10.01 -12.29 -2.39
N GLU A 83 -9.65 -13.23 -1.54
CA GLU A 83 -9.66 -13.10 -0.09
C GLU A 83 -8.35 -13.60 0.50
N VAL A 84 -7.75 -12.82 1.37
CA VAL A 84 -6.46 -13.12 1.99
C VAL A 84 -6.56 -12.96 3.51
N ARG A 85 -6.03 -13.94 4.23
CA ARG A 85 -5.84 -13.87 5.67
C ARG A 85 -4.42 -13.39 5.95
N PHE A 86 -4.31 -12.28 6.62
CA PHE A 86 -3.03 -11.74 7.09
C PHE A 86 -2.85 -12.03 8.56
N MET A 87 -1.66 -12.48 8.91
CA MET A 87 -1.24 -12.63 10.31
C MET A 87 -0.12 -11.64 10.54
N ALA A 88 -0.36 -10.64 11.37
CA ALA A 88 0.60 -9.59 11.70
C ALA A 88 0.78 -9.55 13.21
N GLY A 89 1.91 -10.02 13.69
CA GLY A 89 2.10 -10.24 15.11
C GLY A 89 1.12 -11.31 15.61
N GLU A 90 0.32 -10.96 16.60
CA GLU A 90 -0.71 -11.85 17.17
C GLU A 90 -2.08 -11.63 16.53
N GLU A 91 -2.21 -10.65 15.68
CA GLU A 91 -3.48 -10.28 15.05
C GLU A 91 -3.70 -11.03 13.74
N ARG A 92 -4.97 -11.36 13.50
CA ARG A 92 -5.42 -11.98 12.25
C ARG A 92 -6.45 -11.09 11.59
N HIS A 93 -6.24 -10.80 10.34
CA HIS A 93 -7.14 -9.99 9.53
C HIS A 93 -7.48 -10.73 8.25
N VAL A 94 -8.77 -10.91 7.98
CA VAL A 94 -9.24 -11.47 6.70
C VAL A 94 -9.75 -10.31 5.87
N LEU A 95 -9.14 -10.09 4.72
CA LEU A 95 -9.46 -8.98 3.84
C LEU A 95 -9.88 -9.51 2.47
N SER A 96 -10.96 -8.95 1.96
CA SER A 96 -11.42 -9.16 0.58
C SER A 96 -10.94 -8.02 -0.31
N ALA A 97 -11.18 -8.13 -1.60
CA ALA A 97 -10.82 -7.11 -2.57
C ALA A 97 -11.27 -5.71 -2.12
N GLY A 98 -10.36 -4.77 -2.12
CA GLY A 98 -10.56 -3.41 -1.62
C GLY A 98 -10.11 -3.20 -0.17
N GLY A 99 -9.92 -4.26 0.59
CA GLY A 99 -9.42 -4.16 1.98
C GLY A 99 -7.94 -3.82 2.03
N THR A 100 -7.55 -3.00 3.00
CA THR A 100 -6.16 -2.56 3.17
C THR A 100 -5.70 -2.77 4.61
N LEU A 101 -4.49 -3.29 4.74
CA LEU A 101 -3.78 -3.41 6.01
C LEU A 101 -2.64 -2.39 6.03
N VAL A 102 -2.51 -1.63 7.10
CA VAL A 102 -1.41 -0.69 7.31
C VAL A 102 -0.46 -1.27 8.34
N LEU A 103 0.79 -1.42 7.96
CA LEU A 103 1.86 -1.94 8.82
C LEU A 103 2.80 -0.80 9.19
N ARG A 104 3.07 -0.62 10.47
CA ARG A 104 3.96 0.42 10.98
C ARG A 104 5.07 -0.18 11.82
N GLY A 105 6.26 0.34 11.59
CA GLY A 105 7.44 -0.15 12.30
C GLY A 105 7.91 -1.52 11.82
N ASN A 106 8.67 -2.19 12.63
CA ASN A 106 9.26 -3.49 12.30
C ASN A 106 8.28 -4.62 12.57
N VAL A 107 7.23 -4.71 11.77
CA VAL A 107 6.20 -5.75 11.91
C VAL A 107 6.49 -6.88 10.93
N SER A 108 6.44 -8.11 11.45
CA SER A 108 6.42 -9.31 10.61
C SER A 108 4.99 -9.67 10.27
N TYR A 109 4.74 -10.08 9.04
CA TYR A 109 3.44 -10.57 8.62
C TYR A 109 3.58 -11.79 7.72
N ASP A 110 2.52 -12.58 7.66
CA ASP A 110 2.35 -13.69 6.75
C ASP A 110 0.98 -13.57 6.09
N ALA A 111 0.88 -13.96 4.85
CA ALA A 111 -0.36 -13.94 4.08
C ALA A 111 -0.71 -15.32 3.59
N GLU A 112 -1.96 -15.72 3.81
CA GLU A 112 -2.53 -16.98 3.33
C GLU A 112 -3.72 -16.70 2.44
N ALA A 113 -3.71 -17.21 1.24
CA ALA A 113 -4.82 -17.04 0.32
C ALA A 113 -5.98 -17.96 0.69
N MET A 114 -7.14 -17.38 0.96
CA MET A 114 -8.38 -18.11 1.24
C MET A 114 -9.08 -18.52 -0.05
N SER A 115 -8.85 -17.79 -1.11
CA SER A 115 -9.22 -18.08 -2.49
C SER A 115 -8.05 -17.69 -3.37
N ASP A 116 -8.11 -17.96 -4.67
CA ASP A 116 -7.15 -17.37 -5.60
C ASP A 116 -7.21 -15.86 -5.44
N ALA A 117 -6.09 -15.24 -5.14
CA ALA A 117 -6.06 -13.86 -4.71
C ALA A 117 -4.88 -13.10 -5.32
N ALA A 118 -4.96 -11.79 -5.23
CA ALA A 118 -3.85 -10.90 -5.55
C ALA A 118 -3.87 -9.71 -4.61
N PHE A 119 -2.70 -9.27 -4.20
CA PHE A 119 -2.56 -8.10 -3.34
C PHE A 119 -1.35 -7.27 -3.72
N LEU A 120 -1.47 -5.96 -3.46
CA LEU A 120 -0.44 -4.97 -3.69
C LEU A 120 0.21 -4.60 -2.36
N HIS A 121 1.52 -4.73 -2.30
CA HIS A 121 2.31 -4.25 -1.18
C HIS A 121 3.03 -2.96 -1.59
N THR A 122 2.73 -1.88 -0.90
CA THR A 122 3.39 -0.59 -1.08
C THR A 122 4.32 -0.33 0.09
N LEU A 123 5.61 -0.27 -0.19
CA LEU A 123 6.64 -0.01 0.81
C LEU A 123 7.12 1.43 0.65
N VAL A 124 7.09 2.15 1.75
CA VAL A 124 7.63 3.50 1.82
C VAL A 124 8.92 3.43 2.62
N GLN A 125 10.02 3.67 1.96
CA GLN A 125 11.30 3.73 2.67
C GLN A 125 11.36 5.02 3.49
N PRO A 126 11.91 4.95 4.70
CA PRO A 126 12.12 6.18 5.47
C PRO A 126 13.03 7.10 4.66
N VAL A 127 12.54 8.29 4.40
CA VAL A 127 13.38 9.34 3.82
C VAL A 127 14.37 9.74 4.91
N GLU A 128 15.65 9.70 4.62
CA GLU A 128 16.65 10.26 5.53
C GLU A 128 16.29 11.70 5.85
N GLN A 129 16.41 12.04 7.11
CA GLN A 129 16.00 13.33 7.65
C GLN A 129 16.54 14.50 6.81
N GLY A 130 15.66 15.28 6.24
CA GLY A 130 16.02 16.44 5.45
C GLY A 130 15.00 16.84 4.38
N GLN A 131 14.17 15.93 3.96
CA GLN A 131 13.11 16.22 3.01
C GLN A 131 11.77 15.80 3.60
N GLY A 132 11.22 16.67 4.42
CA GLY A 132 9.90 16.43 4.97
C GLY A 132 8.87 16.37 3.86
N PHE A 133 8.10 15.29 3.82
CA PHE A 133 6.82 15.36 3.13
C PHE A 133 6.06 16.56 3.72
N PRO A 134 5.36 17.32 2.88
CA PRO A 134 4.41 18.26 3.42
C PRO A 134 3.52 17.47 4.37
N GLN A 135 3.56 17.83 5.62
CA GLN A 135 2.67 17.28 6.63
C GLN A 135 1.26 17.39 6.07
N PRO A 136 0.46 16.33 6.14
CA PRO A 136 -0.94 16.51 5.84
C PRO A 136 -1.40 17.66 6.69
N VAL A 137 -1.83 18.70 6.03
CA VAL A 137 -2.54 19.77 6.71
C VAL A 137 -3.73 19.08 7.34
N HIS A 138 -3.61 18.76 8.61
CA HIS A 138 -4.80 18.45 9.37
C HIS A 138 -5.75 19.62 9.09
N PRO A 139 -6.97 19.36 8.65
CA PRO A 139 -7.93 20.43 8.61
C PRO A 139 -7.82 21.06 9.98
N THR A 140 -7.36 22.28 9.99
CA THR A 140 -7.25 23.03 11.22
C THR A 140 -8.62 22.94 11.84
N GLU A 141 -8.70 22.27 12.96
CA GLU A 141 -9.93 22.27 13.70
C GLU A 141 -10.39 23.70 13.74
N PRO A 142 -11.65 23.92 13.42
CA PRO A 142 -12.15 25.28 13.43
C PRO A 142 -11.66 25.90 14.73
N ALA A 143 -11.24 27.11 14.63
CA ALA A 143 -10.67 27.83 15.76
C ALA A 143 -11.71 28.06 16.85
N GLU A 144 -12.39 27.00 17.23
CA GLU A 144 -13.37 27.08 18.30
C GLU A 144 -12.77 27.63 19.56
N GLY A 145 -11.57 27.18 19.83
CA GLY A 145 -10.88 27.72 20.99
C GLY A 145 -10.55 29.21 20.89
N ARG A 146 -10.50 29.73 19.69
CA ARG A 146 -10.24 31.14 19.53
C ARG A 146 -11.48 31.98 19.68
N ALA A 147 -12.59 31.45 19.26
CA ALA A 147 -13.83 32.14 19.45
C ALA A 147 -14.06 32.41 20.94
N ASP A 148 -13.69 31.48 21.73
CA ASP A 148 -13.85 31.64 23.18
C ASP A 148 -12.98 32.73 23.75
N LEU A 149 -11.88 33.01 23.11
CA LEU A 149 -10.98 34.06 23.60
C LEU A 149 -11.56 35.44 23.45
N ASP A 150 -12.47 35.59 22.56
CA ASP A 150 -13.11 36.89 22.36
C ASP A 150 -14.22 37.12 23.34
N LEU A 151 -14.68 36.07 23.96
CA LEU A 151 -15.78 36.19 24.89
C LEU A 151 -15.49 37.10 26.07
N PRO A 152 -14.29 37.16 26.58
CA PRO A 152 -14.01 38.05 27.68
C PRO A 152 -14.37 39.51 27.36
N GLY A 153 -14.25 39.83 26.11
CA GLY A 153 -14.60 41.13 25.70
C GLY A 153 -16.08 41.46 25.85
N ILE A 154 -16.86 40.44 25.81
CA ILE A 154 -18.29 40.57 25.84
C ILE A 154 -18.78 40.79 27.26
N ASP A 155 -18.11 40.21 28.17
CA ASP A 155 -18.55 40.26 29.55
C ASP A 155 -18.58 41.66 30.09
N ARG A 156 -17.74 42.45 29.54
CA ARG A 156 -17.69 43.79 30.03
C ARG A 156 -18.89 44.61 29.67
N ALA A 157 -19.57 44.16 28.69
CA ALA A 157 -20.75 44.86 28.27
C ALA A 157 -21.87 44.65 29.26
N SER A 158 -21.71 43.76 30.15
CA SER A 158 -22.74 43.43 31.10
C SER A 158 -22.74 44.39 32.21
N GLU A 159 -22.57 45.45 32.25
CA GLU A 159 -22.69 46.23 33.44
C GLU A 159 -23.98 46.81 33.71
#